data_18d5ecba819a5a389ad493edc08caed7
#
_entry.id   18d5ecba819a5a389ad493edc08caed7
#
_cell.length_a   1.000
_cell.length_b   1.000
_cell.length_c   1.000
_cell.angle_alpha   90.00
_cell.angle_beta   90.00
_cell.angle_gamma   90.00
#
_symmetry.space_group_name_H-M   'P 1'
#
loop_
_entity.id
_entity.type
_entity.pdbx_description
1 polymer ?
#
loop_
_entity_poly.entity_id
_entity_poly.type
_entity_poly.pdbx_seq_one_letter_code
_entity_poly.pdbx_strand_id
1 'polypeptide(L)'
;TAGTPPLGTVVKILDDDGKEVPTGQTGRIFCGNELVFDGYTNGNTKDFVDGLVSTGDMGHVEDGLYFVDGRDDDMIVSGGENVYPIEVEGLLAEHPAVREVSVIGVPDPDFGQRLAAFVALTEGHELTADEIREHVRAHRARHCIPREVVFMDELPRNATGKILNRELRKHFA
;
A
#
# COMPACT_ATOMS: atom_id res chain seq x y z
N THR A 1 7.32 10.68 -4.77
CA THR A 1 8.68 10.15 -4.95
C THR A 1 9.40 10.07 -3.60
N ALA A 2 10.22 9.02 -3.42
CA ALA A 2 11.18 8.89 -2.31
C ALA A 2 12.53 9.58 -2.64
N GLY A 3 12.71 10.03 -3.88
CA GLY A 3 13.93 10.70 -4.32
C GLY A 3 14.99 9.75 -4.84
N THR A 4 16.27 10.06 -4.57
CA THR A 4 17.43 9.26 -4.95
C THR A 4 18.07 8.60 -3.72
N PRO A 5 18.73 7.43 -3.90
CA PRO A 5 19.43 6.77 -2.79
C PRO A 5 20.50 7.68 -2.17
N PRO A 6 20.67 7.63 -0.84
CA PRO A 6 21.80 8.28 -0.18
C PRO A 6 23.15 7.76 -0.68
N LEU A 7 24.20 8.58 -0.57
CA LEU A 7 25.55 8.18 -0.93
C LEU A 7 25.97 6.90 -0.18
N GLY A 8 26.49 5.93 -0.92
CA GLY A 8 26.92 4.63 -0.36
C GLY A 8 25.78 3.62 -0.16
N THR A 9 24.54 3.96 -0.52
CA THR A 9 23.42 3.02 -0.51
C THR A 9 23.10 2.55 -1.92
N VAL A 10 23.00 1.23 -2.10
CA VAL A 10 22.49 0.61 -3.32
C VAL A 10 21.02 0.31 -3.12
N VAL A 11 20.19 0.72 -4.07
CA VAL A 11 18.74 0.38 -4.12
C VAL A 11 18.47 -0.27 -5.47
N LYS A 12 17.77 -1.41 -5.46
CA LYS A 12 17.32 -2.11 -6.66
C LYS A 12 15.84 -2.43 -6.56
N ILE A 13 15.19 -2.45 -7.72
CA ILE A 13 13.82 -2.92 -7.86
C ILE A 13 13.91 -4.28 -8.57
N LEU A 14 13.47 -5.33 -7.90
CA LEU A 14 13.63 -6.71 -8.38
C LEU A 14 12.26 -7.38 -8.56
N ASP A 15 12.19 -8.30 -9.53
CA ASP A 15 11.06 -9.22 -9.70
C ASP A 15 11.14 -10.40 -8.70
N ASP A 16 10.20 -11.34 -8.80
CA ASP A 16 10.15 -12.52 -7.93
C ASP A 16 11.30 -13.50 -8.18
N ASP A 17 11.96 -13.42 -9.35
CA ASP A 17 13.14 -14.19 -9.69
C ASP A 17 14.44 -13.52 -9.20
N GLY A 18 14.36 -12.35 -8.59
CA GLY A 18 15.52 -11.56 -8.11
C GLY A 18 16.24 -10.80 -9.22
N LYS A 19 15.63 -10.63 -10.38
CA LYS A 19 16.20 -9.84 -11.49
C LYS A 19 15.68 -8.42 -11.44
N GLU A 20 16.52 -7.47 -11.85
CA GLU A 20 16.16 -6.06 -11.92
C GLU A 20 15.08 -5.81 -12.99
N VAL A 21 14.00 -5.15 -12.60
CA VAL A 21 12.90 -4.84 -13.50
C VAL A 21 13.23 -3.62 -14.39
N PRO A 22 12.64 -3.51 -15.58
CA PRO A 22 12.77 -2.32 -16.42
C PRO A 22 12.29 -1.04 -15.72
N THR A 23 12.86 0.11 -16.10
CA THR A 23 12.41 1.43 -15.66
C THR A 23 10.91 1.62 -15.90
N GLY A 24 10.20 2.11 -14.89
CA GLY A 24 8.74 2.30 -14.90
C GLY A 24 7.93 1.06 -14.52
N GLN A 25 8.58 -0.11 -14.40
CA GLN A 25 7.89 -1.32 -13.92
C GLN A 25 8.02 -1.43 -12.39
N THR A 26 6.90 -1.74 -11.73
CA THR A 26 6.87 -2.01 -10.30
C THR A 26 7.49 -3.36 -9.97
N GLY A 27 8.28 -3.40 -8.90
CA GLY A 27 8.89 -4.59 -8.31
C GLY A 27 9.16 -4.41 -6.83
N ARG A 28 9.77 -5.41 -6.19
CA ARG A 28 10.14 -5.38 -4.78
C ARG A 28 11.39 -4.52 -4.58
N ILE A 29 11.36 -3.64 -3.60
CA ILE A 29 12.49 -2.76 -3.28
C ILE A 29 13.48 -3.49 -2.38
N PHE A 30 14.71 -3.59 -2.85
CA PHE A 30 15.86 -4.11 -2.10
C PHE A 30 16.88 -3.00 -1.89
N CYS A 31 17.46 -2.93 -0.70
CA CYS A 31 18.51 -1.96 -0.41
C CYS A 31 19.68 -2.58 0.37
N GLY A 32 20.84 -1.97 0.23
CA GLY A 32 22.04 -2.39 0.95
C GLY A 32 23.09 -1.29 0.99
N ASN A 33 23.94 -1.37 2.02
CA ASN A 33 25.14 -0.58 2.17
C ASN A 33 26.14 -1.38 3.01
N GLU A 34 27.30 -0.81 3.35
CA GLU A 34 28.33 -1.48 4.16
C GLU A 34 27.88 -1.83 5.60
N LEU A 35 26.71 -1.32 6.04
CA LEU A 35 26.14 -1.49 7.38
C LEU A 35 24.85 -2.32 7.39
N VAL A 36 24.62 -3.16 6.36
CA VAL A 36 23.44 -4.04 6.32
C VAL A 36 23.49 -5.02 7.49
N PHE A 37 22.38 -5.13 8.22
CA PHE A 37 22.27 -6.04 9.36
C PHE A 37 22.13 -7.50 8.90
N ASP A 38 22.66 -8.43 9.71
CA ASP A 38 22.67 -9.88 9.38
C ASP A 38 21.31 -10.59 9.63
N GLY A 39 20.34 -9.91 10.23
CA GLY A 39 19.01 -10.46 10.55
C GLY A 39 18.48 -10.02 11.91
N TYR A 40 17.28 -10.51 12.24
CA TYR A 40 16.65 -10.22 13.52
C TYR A 40 17.03 -11.25 14.59
N THR A 41 17.13 -10.84 15.84
CA THR A 41 17.49 -11.70 16.99
C THR A 41 16.48 -12.81 17.28
N ASN A 42 15.26 -12.70 16.76
CA ASN A 42 14.20 -13.72 16.90
C ASN A 42 14.25 -14.82 15.82
N GLY A 43 15.30 -14.83 14.97
CA GLY A 43 15.48 -15.81 13.89
C GLY A 43 14.67 -15.53 12.62
N ASN A 44 13.82 -14.49 12.60
CA ASN A 44 13.18 -14.04 11.37
C ASN A 44 14.22 -13.34 10.50
N THR A 45 14.35 -13.77 9.26
CA THR A 45 15.18 -13.10 8.27
C THR A 45 14.30 -12.44 7.23
N LYS A 46 14.71 -11.26 6.74
CA LYS A 46 14.17 -10.70 5.51
C LYS A 46 14.76 -11.44 4.32
N ASP A 47 14.12 -11.33 3.15
CA ASP A 47 14.70 -11.84 1.90
C ASP A 47 15.96 -11.07 1.55
N PHE A 48 16.97 -11.79 1.11
CA PHE A 48 18.25 -11.24 0.65
C PHE A 48 18.50 -11.68 -0.79
N VAL A 49 18.93 -10.75 -1.62
CA VAL A 49 19.38 -10.98 -2.99
C VAL A 49 20.68 -10.21 -3.20
N ASP A 50 21.76 -10.92 -3.53
CA ASP A 50 23.10 -10.34 -3.81
C ASP A 50 23.60 -9.36 -2.73
N GLY A 51 23.35 -9.67 -1.45
CA GLY A 51 23.74 -8.82 -0.32
C GLY A 51 22.82 -7.62 -0.07
N LEU A 52 21.76 -7.47 -0.84
CA LEU A 52 20.71 -6.49 -0.60
C LEU A 52 19.57 -7.11 0.20
N VAL A 53 18.99 -6.35 1.10
CA VAL A 53 17.86 -6.77 1.95
C VAL A 53 16.55 -6.20 1.43
N SER A 54 15.49 -7.03 1.40
CA SER A 54 14.13 -6.54 1.09
C SER A 54 13.68 -5.52 2.11
N THR A 55 13.19 -4.37 1.64
CA THR A 55 12.52 -3.37 2.51
C THR A 55 11.12 -3.84 2.94
N GLY A 56 10.51 -4.73 2.15
CA GLY A 56 9.12 -5.14 2.23
C GLY A 56 8.18 -4.13 1.54
N ASP A 57 8.75 -3.23 0.74
CA ASP A 57 8.00 -2.27 -0.04
C ASP A 57 8.09 -2.64 -1.53
N MET A 58 7.06 -2.26 -2.29
CA MET A 58 6.99 -2.31 -3.74
C MET A 58 7.22 -0.91 -4.30
N GLY A 59 7.81 -0.82 -5.48
CA GLY A 59 8.04 0.48 -6.11
C GLY A 59 8.63 0.39 -7.50
N HIS A 60 8.87 1.53 -8.11
CA HIS A 60 9.45 1.65 -9.44
C HIS A 60 10.45 2.81 -9.50
N VAL A 61 11.18 2.87 -10.61
CA VAL A 61 12.08 3.99 -10.94
C VAL A 61 11.54 4.71 -12.16
N GLU A 62 11.40 6.03 -12.09
CA GLU A 62 11.06 6.89 -13.22
C GLU A 62 11.98 8.11 -13.19
N ASP A 63 12.60 8.44 -14.34
CA ASP A 63 13.55 9.56 -14.50
C ASP A 63 14.68 9.58 -13.44
N GLY A 64 15.13 8.40 -13.01
CA GLY A 64 16.17 8.24 -11.99
C GLY A 64 15.72 8.49 -10.55
N LEU A 65 14.43 8.72 -10.33
CA LEU A 65 13.81 8.86 -9.02
C LEU A 65 13.09 7.56 -8.62
N TYR A 66 13.18 7.22 -7.35
CA TYR A 66 12.49 6.07 -6.77
C TYR A 66 11.12 6.47 -6.24
N PHE A 67 10.13 5.65 -6.55
CA PHE A 67 8.75 5.77 -6.07
C PHE A 67 8.41 4.52 -5.26
N VAL A 68 7.76 4.72 -4.12
CA VAL A 68 7.20 3.63 -3.31
C VAL A 68 5.72 3.55 -3.64
N ASP A 69 5.30 2.42 -4.22
CA ASP A 69 3.93 2.16 -4.65
C ASP A 69 3.08 1.57 -3.51
N GLY A 70 3.72 0.92 -2.54
CA GLY A 70 3.04 0.37 -1.37
C GLY A 70 3.88 -0.67 -0.64
N ARG A 71 3.20 -1.40 0.26
CA ARG A 71 3.78 -2.56 0.96
C ARG A 71 3.46 -3.84 0.19
N ASP A 72 4.45 -4.75 0.11
CA ASP A 72 4.27 -6.08 -0.48
C ASP A 72 3.19 -6.89 0.27
N ASP A 73 3.21 -6.84 1.61
CA ASP A 73 2.28 -7.53 2.49
C ASP A 73 0.87 -6.88 2.59
N ASP A 74 0.70 -5.65 2.11
CA ASP A 74 -0.59 -4.95 2.06
C ASP A 74 -1.23 -4.97 0.66
N MET A 75 -0.53 -5.50 -0.37
CA MET A 75 -1.05 -5.62 -1.73
C MET A 75 -2.34 -6.45 -1.78
N ILE A 76 -3.34 -5.94 -2.46
CA ILE A 76 -4.65 -6.58 -2.63
C ILE A 76 -4.72 -7.18 -4.03
N VAL A 77 -4.95 -8.49 -4.13
CA VAL A 77 -5.18 -9.15 -5.43
C VAL A 77 -6.68 -9.24 -5.67
N SER A 78 -7.20 -8.36 -6.53
CA SER A 78 -8.62 -8.28 -6.85
C SER A 78 -8.89 -8.65 -8.31
N GLY A 79 -9.45 -9.83 -8.54
CA GLY A 79 -9.74 -10.32 -9.89
C GLY A 79 -8.50 -10.53 -10.76
N GLY A 80 -7.36 -10.84 -10.18
CA GLY A 80 -6.08 -11.02 -10.86
C GLY A 80 -5.27 -9.73 -11.05
N GLU A 81 -5.79 -8.58 -10.60
CA GLU A 81 -5.12 -7.29 -10.65
C GLU A 81 -4.53 -6.94 -9.28
N ASN A 82 -3.30 -6.44 -9.27
CA ASN A 82 -2.63 -5.99 -8.07
C ASN A 82 -3.04 -4.55 -7.77
N VAL A 83 -3.56 -4.31 -6.57
CA VAL A 83 -3.95 -2.98 -6.09
C VAL A 83 -3.17 -2.66 -4.82
N TYR A 84 -2.50 -1.54 -4.82
CA TYR A 84 -1.85 -1.01 -3.62
C TYR A 84 -2.80 -0.08 -2.88
N PRO A 85 -3.17 -0.37 -1.62
CA PRO A 85 -4.10 0.45 -0.83
C PRO A 85 -3.75 1.93 -0.82
N ILE A 86 -2.46 2.25 -0.72
CA ILE A 86 -1.93 3.62 -0.67
C ILE A 86 -2.35 4.48 -1.87
N GLU A 87 -2.55 3.89 -3.06
CA GLU A 87 -2.99 4.63 -4.24
C GLU A 87 -4.44 5.11 -4.12
N VAL A 88 -5.29 4.28 -3.53
CA VAL A 88 -6.70 4.60 -3.29
C VAL A 88 -6.83 5.49 -2.07
N GLU A 89 -6.06 5.21 -1.01
CA GLU A 89 -5.99 6.04 0.19
C GLU A 89 -5.51 7.45 -0.13
N GLY A 90 -4.43 7.58 -0.93
CA GLY A 90 -3.89 8.87 -1.37
C GLY A 90 -4.92 9.70 -2.13
N LEU A 91 -5.62 9.08 -3.10
CA LEU A 91 -6.67 9.74 -3.85
C LEU A 91 -7.82 10.21 -2.95
N LEU A 92 -8.30 9.35 -2.05
CA LEU A 92 -9.41 9.69 -1.15
C LEU A 92 -9.01 10.73 -0.10
N ALA A 93 -7.77 10.72 0.37
CA ALA A 93 -7.26 11.71 1.31
C ALA A 93 -7.17 13.14 0.73
N GLU A 94 -7.11 13.29 -0.60
CA GLU A 94 -7.17 14.58 -1.28
C GLU A 94 -8.59 15.17 -1.29
N HIS A 95 -9.63 14.36 -1.01
CA HIS A 95 -11.00 14.84 -1.00
C HIS A 95 -11.29 15.68 0.26
N PRO A 96 -11.81 16.92 0.14
CA PRO A 96 -11.93 17.87 1.27
C PRO A 96 -12.83 17.38 2.41
N ALA A 97 -13.79 16.50 2.12
CA ALA A 97 -14.66 15.91 3.12
C ALA A 97 -14.09 14.68 3.83
N VAL A 98 -12.92 14.15 3.37
CA VAL A 98 -12.27 13.00 3.97
C VAL A 98 -11.19 13.48 4.93
N ARG A 99 -11.34 13.14 6.23
CA ARG A 99 -10.34 13.41 7.26
C ARG A 99 -9.30 12.32 7.33
N GLU A 100 -9.75 11.07 7.30
CA GLU A 100 -8.91 9.88 7.36
C GLU A 100 -9.50 8.77 6.50
N VAL A 101 -8.63 7.96 5.94
CA VAL A 101 -9.03 6.79 5.16
C VAL A 101 -8.04 5.65 5.36
N SER A 102 -8.54 4.43 5.35
CA SER A 102 -7.73 3.23 5.21
C SER A 102 -8.44 2.24 4.30
N VAL A 103 -7.68 1.63 3.41
CA VAL A 103 -8.18 0.64 2.45
C VAL A 103 -7.54 -0.71 2.76
N ILE A 104 -8.35 -1.75 2.85
CA ILE A 104 -7.88 -3.11 3.09
C ILE A 104 -8.48 -4.09 2.09
N GLY A 105 -7.76 -5.18 1.83
CA GLY A 105 -8.31 -6.35 1.16
C GLY A 105 -9.14 -7.19 2.13
N VAL A 106 -10.34 -7.55 1.68
CA VAL A 106 -11.20 -8.51 2.38
C VAL A 106 -11.56 -9.66 1.44
N PRO A 107 -11.79 -10.88 1.93
CA PRO A 107 -12.11 -12.03 1.09
C PRO A 107 -13.32 -11.78 0.19
N ASP A 108 -13.24 -12.26 -1.04
CA ASP A 108 -14.31 -12.21 -2.03
C ASP A 108 -14.34 -13.56 -2.79
N PRO A 109 -15.51 -14.24 -2.88
CA PRO A 109 -15.59 -15.55 -3.51
C PRO A 109 -15.34 -15.53 -5.02
N ASP A 110 -15.59 -14.42 -5.70
CA ASP A 110 -15.47 -14.29 -7.15
C ASP A 110 -14.13 -13.70 -7.59
N PHE A 111 -13.54 -12.85 -6.75
CA PHE A 111 -12.35 -12.05 -7.10
C PHE A 111 -11.13 -12.37 -6.22
N GLY A 112 -11.23 -13.36 -5.33
CA GLY A 112 -10.21 -13.66 -4.32
C GLY A 112 -10.22 -12.64 -3.19
N GLN A 113 -10.02 -11.36 -3.53
CA GLN A 113 -10.17 -10.24 -2.60
C GLN A 113 -10.96 -9.10 -3.26
N ARG A 114 -11.60 -8.28 -2.43
CA ARG A 114 -12.18 -6.99 -2.79
C ARG A 114 -11.69 -5.90 -1.88
N LEU A 115 -11.70 -4.66 -2.36
CA LEU A 115 -11.33 -3.51 -1.56
C LEU A 115 -12.46 -3.10 -0.62
N ALA A 116 -12.12 -2.84 0.63
CA ALA A 116 -12.96 -2.20 1.62
C ALA A 116 -12.29 -0.90 2.09
N ALA A 117 -12.98 0.23 1.94
CA ALA A 117 -12.53 1.54 2.39
C ALA A 117 -13.21 1.91 3.71
N PHE A 118 -12.42 2.26 4.71
CA PHE A 118 -12.88 2.82 5.98
C PHE A 118 -12.58 4.32 5.97
N VAL A 119 -13.61 5.12 6.14
CA VAL A 119 -13.54 6.57 5.96
C VAL A 119 -14.03 7.29 7.19
N ALA A 120 -13.22 8.20 7.72
CA ALA A 120 -13.64 9.17 8.71
C ALA A 120 -13.79 10.54 8.03
N LEU A 121 -14.97 11.16 8.16
CA LEU A 121 -15.27 12.42 7.51
C LEU A 121 -14.76 13.61 8.33
N THR A 122 -14.48 14.69 7.64
CA THR A 122 -14.24 16.00 8.24
C THR A 122 -15.53 16.50 8.86
N GLU A 123 -15.46 17.11 10.04
CA GLU A 123 -16.64 17.65 10.76
C GLU A 123 -17.44 18.61 9.87
N GLY A 124 -18.74 18.42 9.87
CA GLY A 124 -19.67 19.23 9.06
C GLY A 124 -19.76 18.82 7.58
N HIS A 125 -19.08 17.75 7.17
CA HIS A 125 -19.18 17.20 5.81
C HIS A 125 -19.95 15.89 5.82
N GLU A 126 -20.64 15.67 4.71
CA GLU A 126 -21.37 14.43 4.43
C GLU A 126 -20.88 13.85 3.09
N LEU A 127 -20.71 12.55 3.03
CA LEU A 127 -20.46 11.78 1.82
C LEU A 127 -21.19 10.45 1.92
N THR A 128 -21.69 10.01 0.79
CA THR A 128 -22.24 8.67 0.63
C THR A 128 -21.18 7.68 0.13
N ALA A 129 -21.44 6.40 0.31
CA ALA A 129 -20.58 5.35 -0.23
C ALA A 129 -20.50 5.41 -1.77
N ASP A 130 -21.57 5.84 -2.44
CA ASP A 130 -21.59 5.95 -3.89
C ASP A 130 -20.76 7.14 -4.39
N GLU A 131 -20.73 8.25 -3.68
CA GLU A 131 -19.85 9.39 -4.01
C GLU A 131 -18.38 9.04 -3.84
N ILE A 132 -18.01 8.28 -2.80
CA ILE A 132 -16.67 7.73 -2.64
C ILE A 132 -16.30 6.83 -3.82
N ARG A 133 -17.18 5.89 -4.22
CA ARG A 133 -16.94 5.00 -5.36
C ARG A 133 -16.82 5.77 -6.68
N GLU A 134 -17.65 6.79 -6.87
CA GLU A 134 -17.62 7.61 -8.08
C GLU A 134 -16.34 8.43 -8.16
N HIS A 135 -15.89 8.99 -7.03
CA HIS A 135 -14.62 9.70 -6.96
C HIS A 135 -13.44 8.80 -7.36
N VAL A 136 -13.39 7.57 -6.85
CA VAL A 136 -12.35 6.61 -7.26
C VAL A 136 -12.51 6.23 -8.74
N ARG A 137 -13.73 5.97 -9.22
CA ARG A 137 -14.01 5.61 -10.63
C ARG A 137 -13.55 6.68 -11.62
N ALA A 138 -13.66 7.93 -11.25
CA ALA A 138 -13.26 9.05 -12.10
C ALA A 138 -11.72 9.16 -12.28
N HIS A 139 -10.93 8.58 -11.36
CA HIS A 139 -9.47 8.80 -11.30
C HIS A 139 -8.64 7.51 -11.34
N ARG A 140 -9.25 6.34 -11.18
CA ARG A 140 -8.55 5.05 -11.09
C ARG A 140 -9.27 3.97 -11.90
N ALA A 141 -8.55 2.89 -12.18
CA ALA A 141 -9.09 1.71 -12.85
C ALA A 141 -10.19 1.04 -12.02
N ARG A 142 -11.04 0.25 -12.68
CA ARG A 142 -12.23 -0.38 -12.08
C ARG A 142 -11.91 -1.27 -10.88
N HIS A 143 -10.78 -1.98 -10.91
CA HIS A 143 -10.34 -2.87 -9.83
C HIS A 143 -9.93 -2.11 -8.55
N CYS A 144 -9.65 -0.80 -8.64
CA CYS A 144 -9.34 0.05 -7.49
C CYS A 144 -10.60 0.55 -6.76
N ILE A 145 -11.81 0.36 -7.31
CA ILE A 145 -13.05 0.87 -6.71
C ILE A 145 -13.41 0.02 -5.50
N PRO A 146 -13.52 0.61 -4.29
CA PRO A 146 -13.90 -0.14 -3.10
C PRO A 146 -15.36 -0.61 -3.22
N ARG A 147 -15.58 -1.92 -3.05
CA ARG A 147 -16.93 -2.49 -3.03
C ARG A 147 -17.65 -2.19 -1.73
N GLU A 148 -16.89 -2.14 -0.64
CA GLU A 148 -17.38 -1.78 0.69
C GLU A 148 -16.83 -0.42 1.09
N VAL A 149 -17.70 0.43 1.61
CA VAL A 149 -17.32 1.72 2.23
C VAL A 149 -17.99 1.78 3.59
N VAL A 150 -17.16 1.85 4.63
CA VAL A 150 -17.59 1.89 6.02
C VAL A 150 -17.21 3.26 6.59
N PHE A 151 -18.20 4.02 7.03
CA PHE A 151 -17.95 5.29 7.71
C PHE A 151 -17.76 5.06 9.21
N MET A 152 -16.75 5.71 9.77
CA MET A 152 -16.39 5.64 11.18
C MET A 152 -16.13 7.04 11.70
N ASP A 153 -16.40 7.26 12.99
CA ASP A 153 -16.04 8.53 13.65
C ASP A 153 -14.52 8.68 13.71
N GLU A 154 -13.80 7.58 13.98
CA GLU A 154 -12.34 7.55 14.09
C GLU A 154 -11.81 6.18 13.68
N LEU A 155 -10.66 6.14 12.99
CA LEU A 155 -9.99 4.89 12.65
C LEU A 155 -9.20 4.34 13.83
N PRO A 156 -9.24 3.00 14.10
CA PRO A 156 -8.55 2.39 15.22
C PRO A 156 -7.03 2.51 15.06
N ARG A 157 -6.34 3.00 16.09
CA ARG A 157 -4.89 3.22 16.10
C ARG A 157 -4.21 2.54 17.28
N ASN A 158 -2.94 2.22 17.11
CA ASN A 158 -2.08 1.80 18.20
C ASN A 158 -1.52 3.02 18.96
N ALA A 159 -0.76 2.76 20.02
CA ALA A 159 -0.15 3.81 20.84
C ALA A 159 0.85 4.71 20.07
N THR A 160 1.36 4.26 18.93
CA THR A 160 2.26 5.04 18.07
C THR A 160 1.53 5.80 16.96
N GLY A 161 0.18 5.74 16.92
CA GLY A 161 -0.65 6.43 15.94
C GLY A 161 -0.86 5.66 14.62
N LYS A 162 -0.31 4.45 14.47
CA LYS A 162 -0.52 3.62 13.26
C LYS A 162 -1.92 3.00 13.26
N ILE A 163 -2.63 3.09 12.13
CA ILE A 163 -3.94 2.45 11.93
C ILE A 163 -3.80 0.93 12.06
N LEU A 164 -4.74 0.31 12.75
CA LEU A 164 -4.78 -1.12 13.04
C LEU A 164 -5.67 -1.85 12.03
N ASN A 165 -5.14 -2.20 10.85
CA ASN A 165 -5.86 -2.91 9.80
C ASN A 165 -6.49 -4.23 10.28
N ARG A 166 -5.88 -4.90 11.28
CA ARG A 166 -6.47 -6.11 11.88
C ARG A 166 -7.80 -5.86 12.59
N GLU A 167 -7.99 -4.65 13.16
CA GLU A 167 -9.25 -4.29 13.81
C GLU A 167 -10.32 -3.97 12.76
N LEU A 168 -9.92 -3.33 11.65
CA LEU A 168 -10.81 -3.05 10.52
C LEU A 168 -11.32 -4.33 9.86
N ARG A 169 -10.46 -5.35 9.74
CA ARG A 169 -10.86 -6.67 9.17
C ARG A 169 -11.96 -7.37 9.95
N LYS A 170 -12.13 -7.07 11.26
CA LYS A 170 -13.20 -7.67 12.09
C LYS A 170 -14.62 -7.30 11.64
N HIS A 171 -14.78 -6.22 10.87
CA HIS A 171 -16.07 -5.85 10.29
C HIS A 171 -16.58 -6.86 9.25
N PHE A 172 -15.69 -7.75 8.76
CA PHE A 172 -15.98 -8.72 7.69
C PHE A 172 -15.73 -10.18 8.15
N ALA A 173 -15.50 -10.42 9.45
CA ALA A 173 -15.25 -11.74 10.03
C ALA A 173 -16.54 -12.45 10.46
#